data_c936c06ee1d00de9d29c00cd44e9e874
#
_entry.id   c936c06ee1d00de9d29c00cd44e9e874
#
_cell.length_a   1.000
_cell.length_b   1.000
_cell.length_c   1.000
_cell.angle_alpha   90.00
_cell.angle_beta   90.00
_cell.angle_gamma   90.00
#
_symmetry.space_group_name_H-M   'P 1'
#
loop_
_entity.id
_entity.type
_entity.pdbx_description
1 polymer ?
#
loop_
_entity_poly.entity_id
_entity_poly.type
_entity_poly.pdbx_seq_one_letter_code
_entity_poly.pdbx_strand_id
1 'polypeptide(L)'
;MGPEAKLYQKVRKAWPQFSFTRLENLSSLGTPDLLVCNTNGHFFTIELKVTKGIKLKFSPHQIAFHIRHPHNTFILAEARGPRSANRFQMYRGSRIRELEACGLQLEACSLGLEACGLMLAKLGAF
;
A
#
# COMPACT_ATOMS: atom_id res chain seq x y z
N MET A 1 4.38 -11.35 15.58
CA MET A 1 3.89 -10.89 14.27
C MET A 1 4.48 -9.52 13.95
N GLY A 2 5.05 -9.37 12.77
CA GLY A 2 5.68 -8.13 12.36
C GLY A 2 4.68 -7.02 12.08
N PRO A 3 5.18 -5.76 11.95
CA PRO A 3 4.29 -4.62 11.72
C PRO A 3 3.48 -4.70 10.43
N GLU A 4 4.09 -5.16 9.33
CA GLU A 4 3.41 -5.28 8.05
C GLU A 4 2.35 -6.38 8.08
N ALA A 5 2.60 -7.48 8.82
CA ALA A 5 1.60 -8.52 9.00
C ALA A 5 0.39 -8.01 9.78
N LYS A 6 0.62 -7.16 10.79
CA LYS A 6 -0.48 -6.52 11.52
C LYS A 6 -1.25 -5.56 10.63
N LEU A 7 -0.55 -4.80 9.79
CA LEU A 7 -1.19 -3.92 8.82
C LEU A 7 -2.05 -4.71 7.83
N TYR A 8 -1.54 -5.85 7.35
CA TYR A 8 -2.30 -6.73 6.47
C TYR A 8 -3.63 -7.15 7.12
N GLN A 9 -3.61 -7.52 8.40
CA GLN A 9 -4.83 -7.91 9.10
C GLN A 9 -5.82 -6.75 9.21
N LYS A 10 -5.33 -5.53 9.44
CA LYS A 10 -6.18 -4.34 9.47
C LYS A 10 -6.84 -4.09 8.12
N VAL A 11 -6.08 -4.25 7.04
CA VAL A 11 -6.56 -4.08 5.68
C VAL A 11 -7.64 -5.11 5.34
N ARG A 12 -7.42 -6.38 5.66
CA ARG A 12 -8.41 -7.43 5.42
C ARG A 12 -9.72 -7.16 6.17
N LYS A 13 -9.61 -6.66 7.39
CA LYS A 13 -10.76 -6.35 8.22
C LYS A 13 -11.52 -5.15 7.71
N ALA A 14 -10.78 -4.14 7.21
CA ALA A 14 -11.38 -2.90 6.70
C ALA A 14 -12.04 -3.10 5.33
N TRP A 15 -11.50 -4.00 4.50
CA TRP A 15 -11.97 -4.21 3.12
C TRP A 15 -12.38 -5.67 2.89
N PRO A 16 -13.41 -6.16 3.60
CA PRO A 16 -13.77 -7.59 3.55
C PRO A 16 -14.32 -8.04 2.20
N GLN A 17 -14.76 -7.11 1.35
CA GLN A 17 -15.30 -7.42 0.03
C GLN A 17 -14.22 -7.68 -1.01
N PHE A 18 -12.95 -7.38 -0.71
CA PHE A 18 -11.85 -7.62 -1.64
C PHE A 18 -11.26 -9.02 -1.43
N SER A 19 -10.72 -9.59 -2.51
CA SER A 19 -9.95 -10.82 -2.46
C SER A 19 -8.47 -10.49 -2.31
N PHE A 20 -7.80 -11.12 -1.36
CA PHE A 20 -6.39 -10.86 -1.07
C PHE A 20 -5.55 -12.11 -1.28
N THR A 21 -4.40 -11.95 -1.93
CA THR A 21 -3.37 -12.98 -2.06
C THR A 21 -2.04 -12.39 -1.57
N ARG A 22 -1.42 -13.05 -0.60
CA ARG A 22 -0.09 -12.63 -0.13
C ARG A 22 0.97 -13.19 -1.06
N LEU A 23 1.92 -12.33 -1.43
CA LEU A 23 3.02 -12.69 -2.35
C LEU A 23 4.31 -12.88 -1.56
N GLU A 24 4.31 -13.79 -0.59
CA GLU A 24 5.32 -13.89 0.45
C GLU A 24 6.73 -14.22 -0.04
N ASN A 25 6.86 -15.11 -1.00
CA ASN A 25 8.17 -15.62 -1.41
C ASN A 25 8.83 -14.80 -2.52
N LEU A 26 8.25 -13.67 -2.88
CA LEU A 26 8.73 -12.85 -4.00
C LEU A 26 9.28 -11.50 -3.55
N SER A 27 9.32 -11.24 -2.25
CA SER A 27 9.73 -9.93 -1.71
C SER A 27 11.17 -9.58 -2.07
N SER A 28 12.06 -10.57 -2.18
CA SER A 28 13.46 -10.33 -2.56
C SER A 28 13.61 -9.79 -3.99
N LEU A 29 12.58 -9.96 -4.83
CA LEU A 29 12.55 -9.46 -6.20
C LEU A 29 11.85 -8.11 -6.29
N GLY A 30 11.48 -7.50 -5.16
CA GLY A 30 10.77 -6.23 -5.14
C GLY A 30 9.28 -6.35 -5.39
N THR A 31 8.75 -7.56 -5.49
CA THR A 31 7.33 -7.81 -5.69
C THR A 31 6.54 -7.28 -4.49
N PRO A 32 5.41 -6.59 -4.70
CA PRO A 32 4.59 -6.08 -3.61
C PRO A 32 4.06 -7.19 -2.70
N ASP A 33 3.66 -6.81 -1.50
CA ASP A 33 3.19 -7.76 -0.49
C ASP A 33 1.87 -8.44 -0.85
N LEU A 34 0.97 -7.72 -1.52
CA LEU A 34 -0.39 -8.17 -1.77
C LEU A 34 -0.78 -8.05 -3.24
N LEU A 35 -1.45 -9.08 -3.74
CA LEU A 35 -2.26 -9.00 -4.96
C LEU A 35 -3.71 -8.95 -4.50
N VAL A 36 -4.45 -7.93 -4.94
CA VAL A 36 -5.82 -7.69 -4.52
C VAL A 36 -6.74 -7.65 -5.74
N CYS A 37 -7.94 -8.18 -5.58
CA CYS A 37 -8.97 -8.08 -6.60
C CYS A 37 -10.21 -7.48 -5.96
N ASN A 38 -10.76 -6.40 -6.55
CA ASN A 38 -11.98 -5.79 -6.06
C ASN A 38 -13.23 -6.45 -6.66
N THR A 39 -14.40 -5.96 -6.30
CA THR A 39 -15.67 -6.55 -6.75
C THR A 39 -15.96 -6.31 -8.23
N ASN A 40 -15.21 -5.43 -8.88
CA ASN A 40 -15.28 -5.23 -10.33
C ASN A 40 -14.40 -6.22 -11.11
N GLY A 41 -13.72 -7.14 -10.41
CA GLY A 41 -12.77 -8.06 -11.03
C GLY A 41 -11.46 -7.39 -11.42
N HIS A 42 -11.18 -6.21 -10.88
CA HIS A 42 -9.98 -5.44 -11.20
C HIS A 42 -8.86 -5.79 -10.23
N PHE A 43 -7.71 -6.19 -10.77
CA PHE A 43 -6.53 -6.54 -9.97
C PHE A 43 -5.59 -5.36 -9.79
N PHE A 44 -5.02 -5.27 -8.62
CA PHE A 44 -3.98 -4.29 -8.30
C PHE A 44 -3.09 -4.84 -7.19
N THR A 45 -1.93 -4.25 -7.00
CA THR A 45 -1.01 -4.66 -5.96
C THR A 45 -0.89 -3.59 -4.89
N ILE A 46 -0.56 -4.03 -3.67
CA ILE A 46 -0.30 -3.11 -2.57
C ILE A 46 1.02 -3.50 -1.89
N GLU A 47 1.93 -2.54 -1.79
CA GLU A 47 3.11 -2.62 -0.96
C GLU A 47 2.76 -2.05 0.42
N LEU A 48 3.00 -2.81 1.47
CA LEU A 48 2.68 -2.39 2.84
C LEU A 48 3.93 -1.84 3.52
N LYS A 49 3.83 -0.66 4.12
CA LYS A 49 4.91 -0.05 4.88
C LYS A 49 4.40 0.46 6.21
N VAL A 50 5.20 0.28 7.24
CA VAL A 50 4.90 0.82 8.57
C VAL A 50 6.10 1.63 9.02
N THR A 51 5.86 2.82 9.55
CA THR A 51 6.92 3.69 10.02
C THR A 51 6.50 4.40 11.31
N LYS A 52 7.48 4.76 12.13
CA LYS A 52 7.24 5.58 13.31
C LYS A 52 7.41 7.06 13.03
N GLY A 53 8.13 7.40 11.97
CA GLY A 53 8.37 8.77 11.53
C GLY A 53 7.68 9.06 10.23
N ILE A 54 8.34 9.84 9.39
CA ILE A 54 7.81 10.21 8.07
C ILE A 54 8.55 9.50 6.93
N LYS A 55 9.74 8.97 7.18
CA LYS A 55 10.54 8.36 6.12
C LYS A 55 10.12 6.92 5.87
N LEU A 56 10.05 6.56 4.59
CA LEU A 56 9.81 5.19 4.15
C LEU A 56 11.04 4.70 3.42
N LYS A 57 11.40 3.44 3.68
CA LYS A 57 12.54 2.79 3.04
C LYS A 57 12.06 1.79 2.01
N PHE A 58 12.61 1.89 0.80
CA PHE A 58 12.34 0.96 -0.28
C PHE A 58 13.66 0.36 -0.77
N SER A 59 13.66 -0.94 -1.05
CA SER A 59 14.80 -1.56 -1.68
C SER A 59 14.89 -1.10 -3.15
N PRO A 60 16.09 -1.18 -3.78
CA PRO A 60 16.18 -0.88 -5.21
C PRO A 60 15.25 -1.73 -6.06
N HIS A 61 15.00 -2.98 -5.67
CA HIS A 61 14.08 -3.87 -6.38
C HIS A 61 12.63 -3.42 -6.27
N GLN A 62 12.22 -2.92 -5.10
CA GLN A 62 10.88 -2.37 -4.91
C GLN A 62 10.66 -1.13 -5.76
N ILE A 63 11.67 -0.25 -5.83
CA ILE A 63 11.62 0.94 -6.67
C ILE A 63 11.53 0.54 -8.14
N ALA A 64 12.38 -0.39 -8.59
CA ALA A 64 12.38 -0.86 -9.97
C ALA A 64 11.05 -1.48 -10.37
N PHE A 65 10.46 -2.28 -9.48
CA PHE A 65 9.16 -2.90 -9.74
C PHE A 65 8.09 -1.85 -10.00
N HIS A 66 8.00 -0.84 -9.14
CA HIS A 66 6.94 0.17 -9.26
C HIS A 66 7.15 1.12 -10.42
N ILE A 67 8.40 1.37 -10.81
CA ILE A 67 8.71 2.14 -12.02
C ILE A 67 8.30 1.36 -13.26
N ARG A 68 8.56 0.04 -13.28
CA ARG A 68 8.20 -0.82 -14.40
C ARG A 68 6.69 -1.04 -14.50
N HIS A 69 6.00 -1.00 -13.37
CA HIS A 69 4.55 -1.23 -13.28
C HIS A 69 3.86 -0.02 -12.65
N PRO A 70 3.75 1.10 -13.40
CA PRO A 70 3.20 2.34 -12.84
C PRO A 70 1.68 2.33 -12.67
N HIS A 71 1.00 1.40 -13.32
CA HIS A 71 -0.46 1.29 -13.26
C HIS A 71 -0.87 0.13 -12.36
N ASN A 72 -1.98 0.30 -11.64
CA ASN A 72 -2.56 -0.74 -10.78
C ASN A 72 -1.60 -1.20 -9.68
N THR A 73 -0.72 -0.29 -9.24
CA THR A 73 0.15 -0.54 -8.11
C THR A 73 0.00 0.59 -7.10
N PHE A 74 -0.04 0.21 -5.81
CA PHE A 74 -0.24 1.17 -4.72
C PHE A 74 0.69 0.85 -3.57
N ILE A 75 0.98 1.88 -2.77
CA ILE A 75 1.77 1.78 -1.55
C ILE A 75 0.90 2.29 -0.43
N LEU A 76 0.65 1.45 0.57
CA LEU A 76 -0.10 1.83 1.77
C LEU A 76 0.86 1.93 2.93
N ALA A 77 0.94 3.11 3.52
CA ALA A 77 1.78 3.38 4.67
C ALA A 77 0.94 3.59 5.92
N GLU A 78 1.32 2.90 6.99
CA GLU A 78 0.79 3.16 8.32
C GLU A 78 1.85 3.93 9.11
N ALA A 79 1.53 5.16 9.47
CA ALA A 79 2.39 5.97 10.34
C ALA A 79 1.93 5.76 11.79
N ARG A 80 2.77 5.13 12.60
CA ARG A 80 2.48 4.92 14.01
C ARG A 80 2.79 6.19 14.78
N GLY A 81 1.74 6.79 15.33
CA GLY A 81 1.88 7.95 16.19
C GLY A 81 1.84 7.59 17.66
N PRO A 82 2.18 8.55 18.52
CA PRO A 82 2.00 8.37 19.96
C PRO A 82 0.51 8.23 20.27
N ARG A 83 0.17 7.50 21.33
CA ARG A 83 -1.20 7.34 21.82
C ARG A 83 -2.15 6.66 20.81
N SER A 84 -1.65 5.70 20.07
CA SER A 84 -2.44 4.91 19.11
C SER A 84 -3.06 5.71 17.98
N ALA A 85 -2.61 6.94 17.74
CA ALA A 85 -3.12 7.75 16.65
C ALA A 85 -2.43 7.37 15.33
N ASN A 86 -2.64 6.13 14.88
CA ASN A 86 -2.05 5.67 13.63
C ASN A 86 -2.75 6.32 12.45
N ARG A 87 -1.97 6.74 11.46
CA ARG A 87 -2.48 7.33 10.22
C ARG A 87 -2.16 6.42 9.05
N PHE A 88 -3.09 6.36 8.11
CA PHE A 88 -2.95 5.54 6.91
C PHE A 88 -2.93 6.46 5.70
N GLN A 89 -1.89 6.35 4.90
CA GLN A 89 -1.70 7.17 3.69
C GLN A 89 -1.43 6.26 2.52
N MET A 90 -2.15 6.47 1.43
CA MET A 90 -1.99 5.67 0.22
C MET A 90 -1.39 6.50 -0.89
N TYR A 91 -0.52 5.87 -1.66
CA TYR A 91 0.17 6.48 -2.79
C TYR A 91 0.09 5.56 -3.99
N ARG A 92 0.05 6.14 -5.18
CA ARG A 92 0.19 5.36 -6.39
C ARG A 92 1.62 4.86 -6.50
N GLY A 93 1.81 3.63 -6.99
CA GLY A 93 3.14 3.03 -7.12
C GLY A 93 4.06 3.85 -8.02
N SER A 94 3.51 4.55 -9.02
CA SER A 94 4.29 5.42 -9.91
C SER A 94 5.02 6.55 -9.18
N ARG A 95 4.60 6.87 -7.96
CA ARG A 95 5.20 7.96 -7.18
C ARG A 95 6.24 7.47 -6.17
N ILE A 96 6.72 6.24 -6.32
CA ILE A 96 7.62 5.65 -5.32
C ILE A 96 8.91 6.45 -5.11
N ARG A 97 9.47 7.04 -6.16
CA ARG A 97 10.71 7.83 -6.02
C ARG A 97 10.48 9.11 -5.22
N GLU A 98 9.37 9.79 -5.49
CA GLU A 98 9.00 10.98 -4.74
C GLU A 98 8.70 10.63 -3.29
N LEU A 99 8.02 9.51 -3.08
CA LEU A 99 7.68 9.04 -1.75
C LEU A 99 8.94 8.69 -0.95
N GLU A 100 9.92 8.07 -1.57
CA GLU A 100 11.19 7.78 -0.92
C GLU A 100 11.92 9.07 -0.54
N ALA A 101 11.93 10.05 -1.43
CA ALA A 101 12.61 11.33 -1.20
C ALA A 101 11.93 12.18 -0.13
N CYS A 102 10.61 12.25 -0.16
CA CYS A 102 9.84 13.16 0.71
C CYS A 102 9.23 12.46 1.93
N GLY A 103 9.10 11.15 1.87
CA GLY A 103 8.39 10.40 2.91
C GLY A 103 6.92 10.80 2.96
N LEU A 104 6.31 10.67 4.13
CA LEU A 104 4.89 10.92 4.33
C LEU A 104 4.52 12.41 4.25
N GLN A 105 5.47 13.30 4.00
CA GLN A 105 5.18 14.69 3.66
C GLN A 105 4.65 14.83 2.24
N LEU A 106 4.91 13.83 1.38
CA LEU A 106 4.30 13.80 0.06
C LEU A 106 2.80 13.68 0.19
N GLU A 107 2.05 14.41 -0.64
CA GLU A 107 0.60 14.35 -0.62
C GLU A 107 0.11 12.97 -1.03
N ALA A 108 -0.66 12.33 -0.16
CA ALA A 108 -1.24 11.02 -0.42
C ALA A 108 -2.44 11.14 -1.37
N CYS A 109 -2.67 10.10 -2.18
CA CYS A 109 -3.87 10.07 -3.03
C CYS A 109 -5.13 9.73 -2.23
N SER A 110 -4.97 9.15 -1.04
CA SER A 110 -6.08 8.90 -0.13
C SER A 110 -5.57 8.75 1.29
N LEU A 111 -6.39 9.14 2.27
CA LEU A 111 -6.07 9.10 3.70
C LEU A 111 -7.11 8.28 4.45
N GLY A 112 -6.62 7.41 5.35
CA GLY A 112 -7.46 6.54 6.14
C GLY A 112 -7.90 5.29 5.40
N LEU A 113 -8.10 4.20 6.14
CA LEU A 113 -8.42 2.90 5.52
C LEU A 113 -9.76 2.92 4.81
N GLU A 114 -10.76 3.60 5.37
CA GLU A 114 -12.08 3.67 4.75
C GLU A 114 -12.02 4.36 3.39
N ALA A 115 -11.43 5.55 3.32
CA ALA A 115 -11.33 6.30 2.07
C ALA A 115 -10.47 5.58 1.04
N CYS A 116 -9.39 4.96 1.47
CA CYS A 116 -8.54 4.14 0.59
C CYS A 116 -9.35 2.99 -0.01
N GLY A 117 -10.13 2.30 0.82
CA GLY A 117 -10.97 1.20 0.36
C GLY A 117 -12.02 1.64 -0.65
N LEU A 118 -12.64 2.80 -0.41
CA LEU A 118 -13.62 3.37 -1.35
C LEU A 118 -12.99 3.72 -2.69
N MET A 119 -11.79 4.28 -2.67
CA MET A 119 -11.05 4.59 -3.89
C MET A 119 -10.74 3.31 -4.68
N LEU A 120 -10.21 2.31 -4.00
CA LEU A 120 -9.83 1.03 -4.63
C LEU A 120 -11.05 0.26 -5.15
N ALA A 121 -12.19 0.40 -4.50
CA ALA A 121 -13.42 -0.26 -4.93
C ALA A 121 -13.93 0.23 -6.28
N LYS A 122 -13.56 1.45 -6.67
CA LYS A 122 -13.99 2.05 -7.94
C LYS A 122 -13.11 1.66 -9.13
N LEU A 123 -11.96 1.04 -8.90
CA LEU A 123 -11.07 0.65 -9.98
C LEU A 123 -11.80 -0.36 -10.88
N GLY A 124 -11.70 -0.16 -12.19
CA GLY A 124 -12.34 -1.03 -13.16
C GLY A 124 -13.84 -0.82 -13.30
N ALA A 125 -14.43 0.17 -12.65
CA ALA A 125 -15.84 0.52 -12.82
C ALA A 125 -16.03 1.28 -14.14
N PHE A 126 -17.19 1.08 -14.75
CA PHE A 126 -17.56 1.75 -16.01
C PHE A 126 -18.66 2.79 -15.78
#